data_343289ce57430ff0e410da8d0a4fe496
#
_entry.id   343289ce57430ff0e410da8d0a4fe496
#
_cell.length_a   1.000
_cell.length_b   1.000
_cell.length_c   1.000
_cell.angle_alpha   90.00
_cell.angle_beta   90.00
_cell.angle_gamma   90.00
#
_symmetry.space_group_name_H-M   'P 1'
#
loop_
_entity.id
_entity.type
_entity.pdbx_description
1 polymer ?
#
loop_
_entity_poly.entity_id
_entity_poly.type
_entity_poly.pdbx_seq_one_letter_code
_entity_poly.pdbx_strand_id
1 'polypeptide(L)'
;RDPEMSRGLGDVYKRQAVTNVSRTVASVKRQMGTDRKVKIDGKKYTPEEISAMILTKLKKDAESYLGEEVTKAVITVPAYFSDAQRQATKNAGKIAGLQVERIINEPTSAALAYGLDKSVSQKIMVYDLGGGTFDVSVIEIGDGVVEVLATAGNNHLGGDDFDQRVMNYLIGEFKKTEGIDLSKDQTAMQRVKEEAELSLIHI
;
A
#
# COMPACT_ATOMS: atom_id res chain seq x y z
N ARG A 1 -7.05 16.28 13.61
CA ARG A 1 -6.53 14.94 13.95
C ARG A 1 -5.16 15.09 14.56
N ASP A 2 -4.96 14.52 15.72
CA ASP A 2 -3.67 14.54 16.38
C ASP A 2 -2.70 13.59 15.61
N PRO A 3 -1.65 14.14 14.97
CA PRO A 3 -0.69 13.32 14.21
C PRO A 3 0.08 12.34 15.09
N GLU A 4 0.18 12.60 16.39
CA GLU A 4 0.91 11.76 17.33
C GLU A 4 0.18 10.45 17.65
N MET A 5 -1.16 10.46 17.76
CA MET A 5 -1.94 9.24 17.98
C MET A 5 -1.87 8.28 16.77
N SER A 6 -1.83 8.83 15.56
CA SER A 6 -1.68 8.02 14.33
C SER A 6 -0.30 7.38 14.22
N ARG A 7 0.76 8.06 14.68
CA ARG A 7 2.13 7.54 14.69
C ARG A 7 2.30 6.43 15.73
N GLY A 8 1.74 6.58 16.92
CA GLY A 8 1.86 5.60 17.99
C GLY A 8 1.26 4.23 17.66
N LEU A 9 0.13 4.16 16.96
CA LEU A 9 -0.47 2.90 16.53
C LEU A 9 0.35 2.22 15.43
N GLY A 10 0.90 2.97 14.48
CA GLY A 10 1.80 2.45 13.44
C GLY A 10 3.05 1.81 14.04
N ASP A 11 3.67 2.44 15.01
CA ASP A 11 4.86 1.93 15.70
C ASP A 11 4.59 0.65 16.48
N VAL A 12 3.42 0.52 17.12
CA VAL A 12 3.03 -0.71 17.81
C VAL A 12 2.94 -1.89 16.83
N TYR A 13 2.29 -1.71 15.69
CA TYR A 13 2.18 -2.76 14.67
C TYR A 13 3.53 -3.11 14.04
N LYS A 14 4.38 -2.14 13.77
CA LYS A 14 5.74 -2.37 13.26
C LYS A 14 6.58 -3.19 14.26
N ARG A 15 6.54 -2.85 15.56
CA ARG A 15 7.23 -3.62 16.60
C ARG A 15 6.72 -5.07 16.72
N GLN A 16 5.43 -5.30 16.50
CA GLN A 16 4.86 -6.65 16.46
C GLN A 16 5.37 -7.46 15.28
N ALA A 17 5.71 -6.84 14.16
CA ALA A 17 6.28 -7.52 13.00
C ALA A 17 7.62 -8.18 13.32
N VAL A 18 8.47 -7.55 14.14
CA VAL A 18 9.75 -8.13 14.59
C VAL A 18 9.57 -9.42 15.38
N THR A 19 8.54 -9.47 16.23
CA THR A 19 8.26 -10.62 17.10
C THR A 19 7.40 -11.70 16.43
N ASN A 20 6.71 -11.36 15.32
CA ASN A 20 5.79 -12.24 14.59
C ASN A 20 6.11 -12.30 13.10
N VAL A 21 7.39 -12.44 12.74
CA VAL A 21 7.84 -12.40 11.34
C VAL A 21 7.11 -13.42 10.47
N SER A 22 6.90 -14.65 10.96
CA SER A 22 6.21 -15.73 10.23
C SER A 22 4.73 -15.45 9.95
N ARG A 23 4.12 -14.51 10.67
CA ARG A 23 2.72 -14.09 10.51
C ARG A 23 2.60 -12.69 9.89
N THR A 24 3.70 -12.05 9.57
CA THR A 24 3.72 -10.71 8.98
C THR A 24 3.74 -10.81 7.46
N VAL A 25 2.79 -10.13 6.83
CA VAL A 25 2.69 -10.02 5.37
C VAL A 25 2.85 -8.56 4.97
N ALA A 26 3.84 -8.29 4.13
CA ALA A 26 4.08 -6.96 3.58
C ALA A 26 3.85 -6.95 2.06
N SER A 27 3.55 -5.75 1.53
CA SER A 27 3.48 -5.47 0.09
C SER A 27 2.53 -6.38 -0.71
N VAL A 28 1.45 -6.87 -0.08
CA VAL A 28 0.47 -7.75 -0.71
C VAL A 28 -0.19 -7.11 -1.94
N LYS A 29 -0.29 -5.78 -1.99
CA LYS A 29 -0.82 -5.01 -3.13
C LYS A 29 -0.14 -5.37 -4.45
N ARG A 30 1.17 -5.62 -4.43
CA ARG A 30 1.97 -6.04 -5.61
C ARG A 30 1.59 -7.43 -6.15
N GLN A 31 0.88 -8.22 -5.37
CA GLN A 31 0.51 -9.59 -5.69
C GLN A 31 -0.96 -9.74 -6.10
N MET A 32 -1.71 -8.63 -6.09
CA MET A 32 -3.12 -8.62 -6.50
C MET A 32 -3.28 -9.13 -7.94
N GLY A 33 -4.31 -9.95 -8.16
CA GLY A 33 -4.57 -10.56 -9.46
C GLY A 33 -3.65 -11.70 -9.87
N THR A 34 -2.83 -12.23 -8.93
CA THR A 34 -1.97 -13.40 -9.15
C THR A 34 -2.44 -14.61 -8.34
N ASP A 35 -2.02 -15.81 -8.74
CA ASP A 35 -2.32 -17.08 -8.04
C ASP A 35 -1.40 -17.34 -6.82
N ARG A 36 -0.57 -16.37 -6.45
CA ARG A 36 0.34 -16.52 -5.31
C ARG A 36 -0.45 -16.72 -4.03
N LYS A 37 0.03 -17.61 -3.17
CA LYS A 37 -0.56 -17.87 -1.86
C LYS A 37 0.45 -17.66 -0.76
N VAL A 38 0.02 -16.99 0.30
CA VAL A 38 0.80 -16.82 1.53
C VAL A 38 0.34 -17.86 2.54
N LYS A 39 1.29 -18.54 3.18
CA LYS A 39 0.98 -19.53 4.23
C LYS A 39 1.14 -18.89 5.60
N ILE A 40 0.07 -18.88 6.39
CA ILE A 40 0.05 -18.40 7.78
C ILE A 40 -0.61 -19.47 8.63
N ASP A 41 0.06 -19.96 9.67
CA ASP A 41 -0.45 -20.97 10.60
C ASP A 41 -1.00 -22.23 9.90
N GLY A 42 -0.31 -22.69 8.86
CA GLY A 42 -0.71 -23.87 8.09
C GLY A 42 -1.80 -23.64 7.04
N LYS A 43 -2.49 -22.51 7.07
CA LYS A 43 -3.50 -22.12 6.07
C LYS A 43 -2.87 -21.31 4.94
N LYS A 44 -3.41 -21.45 3.74
CA LYS A 44 -2.99 -20.70 2.54
C LYS A 44 -4.02 -19.61 2.27
N TYR A 45 -3.55 -18.37 2.11
CA TYR A 45 -4.37 -17.21 1.80
C TYR A 45 -3.98 -16.63 0.46
N THR A 46 -4.97 -16.20 -0.30
CA THR A 46 -4.78 -15.44 -1.54
C THR A 46 -4.47 -13.96 -1.23
N PRO A 47 -3.88 -13.20 -2.16
CA PRO A 47 -3.71 -11.76 -2.00
C PRO A 47 -5.03 -11.03 -1.74
N GLU A 48 -6.12 -11.49 -2.34
CA GLU A 48 -7.47 -10.94 -2.12
C GLU A 48 -7.93 -11.13 -0.68
N GLU A 49 -7.74 -12.33 -0.11
CA GLU A 49 -8.11 -12.63 1.29
C GLU A 49 -7.27 -11.81 2.28
N ILE A 50 -5.97 -11.66 2.03
CA ILE A 50 -5.12 -10.81 2.88
C ILE A 50 -5.56 -9.34 2.78
N SER A 51 -5.82 -8.84 1.57
CA SER A 51 -6.32 -7.48 1.36
C SER A 51 -7.68 -7.26 2.00
N ALA A 52 -8.54 -8.29 1.99
CA ALA A 52 -9.83 -8.23 2.68
C ALA A 52 -9.68 -8.09 4.20
N MET A 53 -8.66 -8.68 4.82
CA MET A 53 -8.38 -8.48 6.25
C MET A 53 -8.06 -7.01 6.55
N ILE A 54 -7.29 -6.35 5.67
CA ILE A 54 -6.97 -4.92 5.78
C ILE A 54 -8.26 -4.09 5.64
N LEU A 55 -9.05 -4.35 4.61
CA LEU A 55 -10.32 -3.65 4.38
C LEU A 55 -11.31 -3.86 5.53
N THR A 56 -11.37 -5.06 6.10
CA THR A 56 -12.19 -5.36 7.29
C THR A 56 -11.76 -4.53 8.49
N LYS A 57 -10.45 -4.35 8.69
CA LYS A 57 -9.93 -3.49 9.77
C LYS A 57 -10.31 -2.03 9.53
N LEU A 58 -10.10 -1.52 8.32
CA LEU A 58 -10.48 -0.15 7.95
C LEU A 58 -11.99 0.09 8.10
N LYS A 59 -12.84 -0.89 7.69
CA LYS A 59 -14.28 -0.83 7.91
C LYS A 59 -14.61 -0.67 9.39
N LYS A 60 -14.06 -1.53 10.25
CA LYS A 60 -14.29 -1.47 11.70
C LYS A 60 -13.83 -0.15 12.32
N ASP A 61 -12.70 0.39 11.88
CA ASP A 61 -12.21 1.67 12.36
C ASP A 61 -13.14 2.82 11.95
N ALA A 62 -13.63 2.79 10.70
CA ALA A 62 -14.62 3.75 10.22
C ALA A 62 -15.95 3.66 11.01
N GLU A 63 -16.45 2.46 11.22
CA GLU A 63 -17.67 2.21 12.02
C GLU A 63 -17.52 2.70 13.46
N SER A 64 -16.36 2.43 14.07
CA SER A 64 -16.05 2.92 15.42
C SER A 64 -15.98 4.45 15.49
N TYR A 65 -15.49 5.10 14.44
CA TYR A 65 -15.40 6.56 14.37
C TYR A 65 -16.76 7.23 14.10
N LEU A 66 -17.56 6.65 13.19
CA LEU A 66 -18.85 7.20 12.77
C LEU A 66 -19.98 6.86 13.74
N GLY A 67 -19.87 5.76 14.48
CA GLY A 67 -20.93 5.23 15.34
C GLY A 67 -22.06 4.54 14.57
N GLU A 68 -21.84 4.22 13.30
CA GLU A 68 -22.82 3.56 12.43
C GLU A 68 -22.16 2.51 11.53
N GLU A 69 -22.97 1.63 10.95
CA GLU A 69 -22.49 0.57 10.07
C GLU A 69 -22.04 1.12 8.71
N VAL A 70 -20.88 0.69 8.25
CA VAL A 70 -20.33 1.01 6.92
C VAL A 70 -20.55 -0.16 5.98
N THR A 71 -21.53 -0.04 5.09
CA THR A 71 -21.93 -1.12 4.15
C THR A 71 -21.36 -0.93 2.74
N LYS A 72 -21.02 0.30 2.35
CA LYS A 72 -20.63 0.67 0.99
C LYS A 72 -19.23 1.30 0.98
N ALA A 73 -18.49 1.08 -0.12
CA ALA A 73 -17.19 1.69 -0.31
C ALA A 73 -16.91 2.01 -1.78
N VAL A 74 -16.15 3.08 -1.99
CA VAL A 74 -15.38 3.33 -3.21
C VAL A 74 -13.93 2.97 -2.88
N ILE A 75 -13.32 2.12 -3.70
CA ILE A 75 -11.94 1.68 -3.47
C ILE A 75 -11.05 2.21 -4.60
N THR A 76 -9.90 2.74 -4.23
CA THR A 76 -8.93 3.26 -5.19
C THR A 76 -7.88 2.23 -5.53
N VAL A 77 -7.40 2.28 -6.77
CA VAL A 77 -6.32 1.43 -7.29
C VAL A 77 -5.34 2.26 -8.11
N PRO A 78 -4.07 1.85 -8.24
CA PRO A 78 -3.13 2.46 -9.16
C PRO A 78 -3.71 2.56 -10.58
N ALA A 79 -3.39 3.63 -11.30
CA ALA A 79 -3.89 3.81 -12.66
C ALA A 79 -3.41 2.69 -13.59
N TYR A 80 -2.24 2.12 -13.30
CA TYR A 80 -1.58 1.05 -14.07
C TYR A 80 -2.03 -0.37 -13.70
N PHE A 81 -3.02 -0.54 -12.81
CA PHE A 81 -3.57 -1.86 -12.50
C PHE A 81 -4.32 -2.44 -13.69
N SER A 82 -4.02 -3.71 -14.00
CA SER A 82 -4.77 -4.50 -14.99
C SER A 82 -6.19 -4.79 -14.52
N ASP A 83 -7.05 -5.21 -15.44
CA ASP A 83 -8.43 -5.61 -15.11
C ASP A 83 -8.48 -6.74 -14.08
N ALA A 84 -7.55 -7.70 -14.15
CA ALA A 84 -7.45 -8.77 -13.16
C ALA A 84 -7.15 -8.23 -11.75
N GLN A 85 -6.24 -7.26 -11.63
CA GLN A 85 -5.90 -6.62 -10.36
C GLN A 85 -7.07 -5.77 -9.82
N ARG A 86 -7.79 -5.07 -10.69
CA ARG A 86 -9.01 -4.30 -10.34
C ARG A 86 -10.11 -5.22 -9.85
N GLN A 87 -10.34 -6.33 -10.55
CA GLN A 87 -11.34 -7.33 -10.14
C GLN A 87 -10.95 -7.99 -8.80
N ALA A 88 -9.69 -8.33 -8.60
CA ALA A 88 -9.18 -8.86 -7.34
C ALA A 88 -9.41 -7.88 -6.17
N THR A 89 -9.18 -6.58 -6.40
CA THR A 89 -9.47 -5.55 -5.40
C THR A 89 -10.97 -5.44 -5.08
N LYS A 90 -11.82 -5.54 -6.10
CA LYS A 90 -13.27 -5.57 -5.91
C LYS A 90 -13.73 -6.80 -5.12
N ASN A 91 -13.12 -7.96 -5.39
CA ASN A 91 -13.38 -9.20 -4.66
C ASN A 91 -12.95 -9.08 -3.19
N ALA A 92 -11.77 -8.49 -2.92
CA ALA A 92 -11.30 -8.23 -1.55
C ALA A 92 -12.31 -7.37 -0.76
N GLY A 93 -12.88 -6.34 -1.38
CA GLY A 93 -13.94 -5.52 -0.78
C GLY A 93 -15.19 -6.34 -0.43
N LYS A 94 -15.62 -7.22 -1.33
CA LYS A 94 -16.77 -8.12 -1.10
C LYS A 94 -16.48 -9.11 0.05
N ILE A 95 -15.30 -9.71 0.10
CA ILE A 95 -14.87 -10.61 1.18
C ILE A 95 -14.88 -9.87 2.53
N ALA A 96 -14.52 -8.58 2.55
CA ALA A 96 -14.58 -7.73 3.73
C ALA A 96 -16.01 -7.31 4.13
N GLY A 97 -17.04 -7.76 3.40
CA GLY A 97 -18.44 -7.41 3.67
C GLY A 97 -18.83 -6.01 3.22
N LEU A 98 -18.16 -5.49 2.19
CA LEU A 98 -18.46 -4.18 1.61
C LEU A 98 -19.13 -4.34 0.23
N GLN A 99 -20.17 -3.55 -0.01
CA GLN A 99 -20.66 -3.31 -1.34
C GLN A 99 -19.74 -2.31 -2.04
N VAL A 100 -18.94 -2.80 -2.99
CA VAL A 100 -18.00 -1.95 -3.74
C VAL A 100 -18.76 -1.24 -4.85
N GLU A 101 -19.08 0.02 -4.64
CA GLU A 101 -19.83 0.86 -5.59
C GLU A 101 -19.01 1.16 -6.84
N ARG A 102 -17.73 1.52 -6.65
CA ARG A 102 -16.79 1.82 -7.74
C ARG A 102 -15.37 1.45 -7.39
N ILE A 103 -14.61 1.12 -8.42
CA ILE A 103 -13.13 1.14 -8.42
C ILE A 103 -12.72 2.36 -9.21
N ILE A 104 -11.92 3.26 -8.62
CA ILE A 104 -11.42 4.47 -9.28
C ILE A 104 -9.89 4.53 -9.21
N ASN A 105 -9.29 5.30 -10.10
CA ASN A 105 -7.84 5.45 -10.12
C ASN A 105 -7.36 6.35 -8.97
N GLU A 106 -6.28 5.98 -8.30
CA GLU A 106 -5.65 6.76 -7.23
C GLU A 106 -5.35 8.20 -7.65
N PRO A 107 -4.74 8.49 -8.82
CA PRO A 107 -4.50 9.86 -9.24
C PRO A 107 -5.79 10.67 -9.46
N THR A 108 -6.86 10.06 -9.94
CA THR A 108 -8.16 10.72 -10.06
C THR A 108 -8.73 11.11 -8.70
N SER A 109 -8.59 10.21 -7.72
CA SER A 109 -9.03 10.45 -6.35
C SER A 109 -8.22 11.55 -5.67
N ALA A 110 -6.90 11.55 -5.89
CA ALA A 110 -6.01 12.59 -5.39
C ALA A 110 -6.39 13.97 -5.94
N ALA A 111 -6.65 14.07 -7.24
CA ALA A 111 -7.10 15.29 -7.89
C ALA A 111 -8.43 15.80 -7.30
N LEU A 112 -9.39 14.89 -7.09
CA LEU A 112 -10.68 15.23 -6.48
C LEU A 112 -10.55 15.68 -5.02
N ALA A 113 -9.70 14.99 -4.25
CA ALA A 113 -9.48 15.30 -2.83
C ALA A 113 -8.73 16.63 -2.62
N TYR A 114 -7.89 17.01 -3.57
CA TYR A 114 -7.20 18.30 -3.56
C TYR A 114 -8.15 19.49 -3.73
N GLY A 115 -9.41 19.24 -4.10
CA GLY A 115 -10.44 20.28 -4.19
C GLY A 115 -10.29 21.18 -5.40
N LEU A 116 -9.78 20.66 -6.50
CA LEU A 116 -9.63 21.40 -7.74
C LEU A 116 -10.99 21.88 -8.25
N ASP A 117 -11.06 23.16 -8.63
CA ASP A 117 -12.27 23.75 -9.19
C ASP A 117 -12.53 23.12 -10.58
N LYS A 118 -13.62 22.37 -10.67
CA LYS A 118 -14.03 21.69 -11.90
C LYS A 118 -14.61 22.63 -12.96
N SER A 119 -14.90 23.87 -12.58
CA SER A 119 -15.40 24.89 -13.51
C SER A 119 -14.28 25.54 -14.35
N VAL A 120 -13.03 25.39 -13.92
CA VAL A 120 -11.88 25.94 -14.61
C VAL A 120 -11.14 24.81 -15.33
N SER A 121 -11.02 24.92 -16.66
CA SER A 121 -10.23 23.96 -17.43
C SER A 121 -8.76 24.08 -17.06
N GLN A 122 -8.18 22.96 -16.58
CA GLN A 122 -6.77 22.90 -16.19
C GLN A 122 -6.19 21.51 -16.42
N LYS A 123 -4.89 21.49 -16.74
CA LYS A 123 -4.11 20.27 -16.84
C LYS A 123 -3.20 20.17 -15.62
N ILE A 124 -3.27 19.04 -14.95
CA ILE A 124 -2.46 18.76 -13.78
C ILE A 124 -1.67 17.49 -13.97
N MET A 125 -0.54 17.40 -13.30
CA MET A 125 0.22 16.17 -13.19
C MET A 125 0.13 15.67 -11.74
N VAL A 126 -0.32 14.44 -11.58
CA VAL A 126 -0.27 13.72 -10.29
C VAL A 126 0.94 12.82 -10.32
N TYR A 127 1.82 13.01 -9.33
CA TYR A 127 3.02 12.21 -9.13
C TYR A 127 2.83 11.44 -7.83
N ASP A 128 2.60 10.13 -7.93
CA ASP A 128 2.33 9.25 -6.79
C ASP A 128 3.46 8.23 -6.64
N LEU A 129 4.33 8.46 -5.66
CA LEU A 129 5.39 7.53 -5.28
C LEU A 129 5.04 6.92 -3.92
N GLY A 130 4.39 5.76 -3.96
CA GLY A 130 4.01 5.01 -2.77
C GLY A 130 5.10 4.06 -2.27
N GLY A 131 4.74 3.22 -1.29
CA GLY A 131 5.66 2.18 -0.78
C GLY A 131 5.91 1.05 -1.78
N GLY A 132 4.93 0.74 -2.61
CA GLY A 132 4.97 -0.42 -3.50
C GLY A 132 4.85 -0.12 -4.99
N THR A 133 4.27 1.01 -5.36
CA THR A 133 4.00 1.40 -6.75
C THR A 133 4.38 2.84 -6.97
N PHE A 134 4.73 3.16 -8.21
CA PHE A 134 4.98 4.50 -8.71
C PHE A 134 4.07 4.77 -9.90
N ASP A 135 3.28 5.84 -9.83
CA ASP A 135 2.38 6.27 -10.89
C ASP A 135 2.54 7.78 -11.16
N VAL A 136 2.59 8.13 -12.43
CA VAL A 136 2.51 9.52 -12.90
C VAL A 136 1.35 9.62 -13.88
N SER A 137 0.43 10.55 -13.65
CA SER A 137 -0.73 10.75 -14.52
C SER A 137 -0.90 12.21 -14.87
N VAL A 138 -1.17 12.49 -16.13
CA VAL A 138 -1.60 13.81 -16.60
C VAL A 138 -3.11 13.77 -16.73
N ILE A 139 -3.78 14.68 -16.03
CA ILE A 139 -5.24 14.73 -15.91
C ILE A 139 -5.70 16.09 -16.40
N GLU A 140 -6.73 16.12 -17.23
CA GLU A 140 -7.47 17.32 -17.58
C GLU A 140 -8.76 17.39 -16.77
N ILE A 141 -9.00 18.54 -16.16
CA ILE A 141 -10.22 18.84 -15.40
C ILE A 141 -10.88 20.02 -16.09
N GLY A 142 -12.17 19.91 -16.37
CA GLY A 142 -12.95 20.99 -16.99
C GLY A 142 -14.37 20.52 -17.26
N ASP A 143 -15.31 21.44 -17.32
CA ASP A 143 -16.73 21.21 -17.63
C ASP A 143 -17.39 20.11 -16.77
N GLY A 144 -16.94 19.97 -15.51
CA GLY A 144 -17.42 18.93 -14.59
C GLY A 144 -16.88 17.53 -14.85
N VAL A 145 -15.97 17.37 -15.83
CA VAL A 145 -15.34 16.11 -16.22
C VAL A 145 -13.90 16.05 -15.74
N VAL A 146 -13.45 14.85 -15.38
CA VAL A 146 -12.06 14.55 -15.04
C VAL A 146 -11.59 13.48 -16.01
N GLU A 147 -10.68 13.82 -16.90
CA GLU A 147 -10.14 12.93 -17.92
C GLU A 147 -8.66 12.65 -17.69
N VAL A 148 -8.27 11.37 -17.77
CA VAL A 148 -6.86 10.96 -17.70
C VAL A 148 -6.31 10.95 -19.12
N LEU A 149 -5.47 11.93 -19.45
CA LEU A 149 -4.88 12.09 -20.77
C LEU A 149 -3.73 11.10 -21.02
N ALA A 150 -2.92 10.88 -20.00
CA ALA A 150 -1.79 9.96 -20.07
C ALA A 150 -1.46 9.42 -18.67
N THR A 151 -0.96 8.21 -18.63
CA THR A 151 -0.43 7.61 -17.41
C THR A 151 0.82 6.78 -17.72
N ALA A 152 1.78 6.81 -16.81
CA ALA A 152 2.95 5.97 -16.83
C ALA A 152 3.25 5.55 -15.39
N GLY A 153 3.89 4.40 -15.22
CA GLY A 153 4.18 3.93 -13.85
C GLY A 153 4.92 2.61 -13.82
N ASN A 154 5.18 2.18 -12.61
CA ASN A 154 5.81 0.90 -12.33
C ASN A 154 5.20 0.28 -11.07
N ASN A 155 4.52 -0.85 -11.23
CA ASN A 155 3.86 -1.56 -10.13
C ASN A 155 4.84 -2.26 -9.18
N HIS A 156 6.15 -2.17 -9.45
CA HIS A 156 7.23 -2.77 -8.66
C HIS A 156 8.33 -1.74 -8.34
N LEU A 157 7.96 -0.47 -8.18
CA LEU A 157 8.85 0.61 -7.75
C LEU A 157 8.17 1.41 -6.65
N GLY A 158 8.85 1.60 -5.54
CA GLY A 158 8.37 2.38 -4.40
C GLY A 158 9.34 2.38 -3.24
N GLY A 159 8.93 2.89 -2.09
CA GLY A 159 9.75 2.96 -0.88
C GLY A 159 10.34 1.61 -0.47
N ASP A 160 9.58 0.53 -0.59
CA ASP A 160 10.07 -0.84 -0.30
C ASP A 160 11.32 -1.21 -1.10
N ASP A 161 11.47 -0.70 -2.33
CA ASP A 161 12.64 -0.99 -3.18
C ASP A 161 13.86 -0.16 -2.77
N PHE A 162 13.64 1.06 -2.30
CA PHE A 162 14.70 1.88 -1.72
C PHE A 162 15.20 1.27 -0.42
N ASP A 163 14.29 0.88 0.48
CA ASP A 163 14.64 0.18 1.72
C ASP A 163 15.46 -1.09 1.42
N GLN A 164 15.02 -1.88 0.44
CA GLN A 164 15.71 -3.12 0.05
C GLN A 164 17.14 -2.84 -0.46
N ARG A 165 17.38 -1.72 -1.15
CA ARG A 165 18.73 -1.32 -1.57
C ARG A 165 19.64 -1.04 -0.39
N VAL A 166 19.14 -0.28 0.60
CA VAL A 166 19.88 0.02 1.83
C VAL A 166 20.12 -1.26 2.63
N MET A 167 19.12 -2.12 2.79
CA MET A 167 19.25 -3.43 3.45
C MET A 167 20.36 -4.27 2.82
N ASN A 168 20.34 -4.40 1.49
CA ASN A 168 21.34 -5.21 0.77
C ASN A 168 22.76 -4.66 0.98
N TYR A 169 22.91 -3.36 1.00
CA TYR A 169 24.19 -2.70 1.29
C TYR A 169 24.66 -3.03 2.71
N LEU A 170 23.80 -2.81 3.72
CA LEU A 170 24.13 -3.06 5.12
C LEU A 170 24.50 -4.52 5.39
N ILE A 171 23.71 -5.46 4.85
CA ILE A 171 23.97 -6.91 4.97
C ILE A 171 25.32 -7.27 4.31
N GLY A 172 25.58 -6.69 3.14
CA GLY A 172 26.82 -6.93 2.43
C GLY A 172 28.07 -6.43 3.18
N GLU A 173 28.01 -5.22 3.75
CA GLU A 173 29.11 -4.65 4.54
C GLU A 173 29.29 -5.41 5.85
N PHE A 174 28.21 -5.72 6.57
CA PHE A 174 28.28 -6.50 7.81
C PHE A 174 28.91 -7.91 7.57
N LYS A 175 28.53 -8.56 6.46
CA LYS A 175 29.13 -9.83 6.09
C LYS A 175 30.63 -9.74 5.79
N LYS A 176 31.09 -8.64 5.21
CA LYS A 176 32.54 -8.42 4.94
C LYS A 176 33.32 -8.19 6.22
N THR A 177 32.77 -7.43 7.17
CA THR A 177 33.46 -7.05 8.41
C THR A 177 33.40 -8.15 9.45
N GLU A 178 32.26 -8.76 9.66
CA GLU A 178 32.01 -9.71 10.75
C GLU A 178 31.98 -11.18 10.29
N GLY A 179 31.99 -11.44 8.99
CA GLY A 179 31.90 -12.80 8.43
C GLY A 179 30.54 -13.46 8.60
N ILE A 180 29.52 -12.77 9.12
CA ILE A 180 28.19 -13.28 9.44
C ILE A 180 27.19 -12.85 8.36
N ASP A 181 26.39 -13.81 7.89
CA ASP A 181 25.33 -13.56 6.91
C ASP A 181 23.96 -13.38 7.58
N LEU A 182 23.56 -12.11 7.77
CA LEU A 182 22.30 -11.73 8.40
C LEU A 182 21.07 -12.21 7.62
N SER A 183 21.19 -12.49 6.31
CA SER A 183 20.06 -12.92 5.47
C SER A 183 19.45 -14.26 5.91
N LYS A 184 20.15 -15.03 6.73
CA LYS A 184 19.71 -16.32 7.26
C LYS A 184 18.88 -16.22 8.53
N ASP A 185 18.82 -15.04 9.16
CA ASP A 185 18.07 -14.76 10.38
C ASP A 185 16.92 -13.80 10.06
N GLN A 186 15.69 -14.31 10.15
CA GLN A 186 14.48 -13.53 9.86
C GLN A 186 14.29 -12.34 10.81
N THR A 187 14.70 -12.48 12.08
CA THR A 187 14.58 -11.41 13.06
C THR A 187 15.60 -10.32 12.78
N ALA A 188 16.85 -10.68 12.44
CA ALA A 188 17.86 -9.74 12.02
C ALA A 188 17.44 -9.00 10.75
N MET A 189 16.90 -9.72 9.76
CA MET A 189 16.39 -9.11 8.52
C MET A 189 15.29 -8.09 8.77
N GLN A 190 14.35 -8.38 9.69
CA GLN A 190 13.28 -7.45 10.04
C GLN A 190 13.84 -6.17 10.70
N ARG A 191 14.82 -6.30 11.60
CA ARG A 191 15.49 -5.14 12.21
C ARG A 191 16.26 -4.31 11.19
N VAL A 192 17.02 -4.97 10.31
CA VAL A 192 17.71 -4.25 9.21
C VAL A 192 16.73 -3.50 8.33
N LYS A 193 15.54 -4.07 8.08
CA LYS A 193 14.48 -3.38 7.32
C LYS A 193 13.99 -2.12 8.03
N GLU A 194 13.72 -2.20 9.33
CA GLU A 194 13.26 -1.05 10.12
C GLU A 194 14.30 0.07 10.14
N GLU A 195 15.57 -0.28 10.36
CA GLU A 195 16.66 0.71 10.37
C GLU A 195 16.90 1.31 8.98
N ALA A 196 16.76 0.53 7.90
CA ALA A 196 16.84 1.04 6.54
C ALA A 196 15.73 2.05 6.24
N GLU A 197 14.47 1.73 6.59
CA GLU A 197 13.34 2.64 6.45
C GLU A 197 13.55 3.93 7.25
N LEU A 198 13.97 3.82 8.52
CA LEU A 198 14.26 4.97 9.38
C LEU A 198 15.39 5.84 8.82
N SER A 199 16.46 5.23 8.31
CA SER A 199 17.56 5.94 7.68
C SER A 199 17.11 6.80 6.51
N LEU A 200 16.24 6.27 5.64
CA LEU A 200 15.72 7.01 4.50
C LEU A 200 14.74 8.13 4.88
N ILE A 201 13.97 7.94 5.96
CA ILE A 201 13.07 8.98 6.49
C ILE A 201 13.87 10.17 7.02
N HIS A 202 15.04 9.94 7.61
CA HIS A 202 15.87 10.99 8.23
C HIS A 202 16.85 11.69 7.27
N ILE A 203 16.97 11.23 6.04
CA ILE A 203 17.78 11.90 5.01
C ILE A 203 17.03 13.10 4.45
#